data_8f48e723023d22907234a1894f12a4ed
#
_entry.id   8f48e723023d22907234a1894f12a4ed
#
_cell.length_a   1.000
_cell.length_b   1.000
_cell.length_c   1.000
_cell.angle_alpha   90.00
_cell.angle_beta   90.00
_cell.angle_gamma   90.00
#
_symmetry.space_group_name_H-M   'P 1'
#
loop_
_entity.id
_entity.type
_entity.pdbx_description
1 polymer ?
#
loop_
_entity_poly.entity_id
_entity_poly.type
_entity_poly.pdbx_seq_one_letter_code
_entity_poly.pdbx_strand_id
1 'polypeptide(L)'
;MAKAKFERNKPHCNIGTIGHVDHGKTSLTAAITKVLAESGGATFTAYDQIDKAPEEKARGITISTAHVEYETTNRHYAHVDCPGHADYVKNMITGAAQMDGAILVVSAADGPMPQTREHILLARQVGVPALVVFMNKVDMVDDPELLDLVELEVRELLSSYEFPGDDIPIVKGSALCALEDKQPEIGRDAILKLMAEVDQYIPQPERPKDRPFLMPIEDVFSISGRGTVVTGRVERGIVKVGEEVEIVGLKATVKTTVTGVEMFRKLLDSGEAGDNIGALLRGTKREDVERGQVLAKPGTITPHTTFKAEAYILTKEEGGRHTPFFTNYRPQFYFRTTDVTGMVKLPEGTEMVMPGDNVSMEVELIAPIAMDEGLRFAIREGGRTVGAGVVASIIK
;
A
#
# COMPACT_ATOMS: atom_id res chain seq x y z
N MET A 1 22.09 -21.00 13.10
CA MET A 1 20.90 -21.20 13.96
C MET A 1 19.70 -21.50 13.08
N ALA A 2 18.82 -22.43 13.46
CA ALA A 2 17.57 -22.67 12.74
C ALA A 2 16.68 -21.43 12.89
N LYS A 3 16.04 -20.99 11.78
CA LYS A 3 15.06 -19.90 11.86
C LYS A 3 13.85 -20.33 12.68
N ALA A 4 13.30 -19.40 13.47
CA ALA A 4 12.06 -19.65 14.22
C ALA A 4 10.89 -19.90 13.23
N LYS A 5 9.91 -20.67 13.67
CA LYS A 5 8.66 -20.89 12.95
C LYS A 5 7.67 -19.78 13.35
N PHE A 6 6.92 -19.26 12.37
CA PHE A 6 5.87 -18.31 12.65
C PHE A 6 4.62 -19.04 13.18
N GLU A 7 4.06 -18.54 14.27
CA GLU A 7 2.82 -19.07 14.86
C GLU A 7 1.68 -18.07 14.68
N ARG A 8 0.54 -18.51 14.10
CA ARG A 8 -0.66 -17.69 13.87
C ARG A 8 -1.58 -17.71 15.09
N ASN A 9 -1.18 -17.03 16.16
CA ASN A 9 -1.92 -17.01 17.43
C ASN A 9 -2.97 -15.88 17.52
N LYS A 10 -2.89 -14.88 16.64
CA LYS A 10 -3.77 -13.71 16.61
C LYS A 10 -4.25 -13.45 15.18
N PRO A 11 -5.41 -12.79 15.00
CA PRO A 11 -5.84 -12.29 13.69
C PRO A 11 -4.77 -11.36 13.10
N HIS A 12 -4.47 -11.54 11.83
CA HIS A 12 -3.47 -10.75 11.12
C HIS A 12 -4.12 -9.59 10.35
N CYS A 13 -3.52 -8.40 10.45
CA CYS A 13 -3.97 -7.20 9.76
C CYS A 13 -2.76 -6.46 9.17
N ASN A 14 -2.85 -6.07 7.90
CA ASN A 14 -1.87 -5.22 7.25
C ASN A 14 -2.28 -3.77 7.41
N ILE A 15 -1.45 -2.97 8.04
CA ILE A 15 -1.67 -1.55 8.24
C ILE A 15 -0.49 -0.76 7.68
N GLY A 16 -0.66 0.52 7.42
CA GLY A 16 0.49 1.33 7.03
C GLY A 16 0.29 2.80 7.33
N THR A 17 1.39 3.53 7.28
CA THR A 17 1.40 4.99 7.42
C THR A 17 1.38 5.66 6.07
N ILE A 18 0.46 6.61 5.90
CA ILE A 18 0.33 7.48 4.73
C ILE A 18 0.29 8.95 5.17
N GLY A 19 0.56 9.87 4.27
CA GLY A 19 0.54 11.31 4.55
C GLY A 19 1.74 12.04 3.93
N HIS A 20 1.79 13.35 4.12
CA HIS A 20 2.79 14.23 3.52
C HIS A 20 4.23 13.89 3.97
N VAL A 21 5.23 14.28 3.15
CA VAL A 21 6.64 14.26 3.56
C VAL A 21 6.83 15.11 4.82
N ASP A 22 7.73 14.73 5.69
CA ASP A 22 8.06 15.42 6.96
C ASP A 22 6.94 15.50 8.01
N HIS A 23 5.77 14.88 7.79
CA HIS A 23 4.73 14.77 8.81
C HIS A 23 5.04 13.71 9.89
N GLY A 24 6.13 12.96 9.74
CA GLY A 24 6.66 12.04 10.76
C GLY A 24 6.10 10.62 10.69
N LYS A 25 5.80 10.09 9.50
CA LYS A 25 5.33 8.71 9.29
C LYS A 25 6.30 7.67 9.84
N THR A 26 7.56 7.73 9.40
CA THR A 26 8.63 6.81 9.84
C THR A 26 8.93 6.96 11.32
N SER A 27 8.89 8.21 11.84
CA SER A 27 9.03 8.46 13.29
C SER A 27 7.90 7.83 14.08
N LEU A 28 6.65 7.91 13.57
CA LEU A 28 5.50 7.25 14.19
C LEU A 28 5.65 5.73 14.17
N THR A 29 6.08 5.16 13.04
CA THR A 29 6.34 3.72 12.91
C THR A 29 7.39 3.26 13.93
N ALA A 30 8.49 4.01 14.09
CA ALA A 30 9.49 3.74 15.11
C ALA A 30 8.92 3.85 16.54
N ALA A 31 8.13 4.90 16.82
CA ALA A 31 7.48 5.11 18.12
C ALA A 31 6.52 3.97 18.48
N ILE A 32 5.72 3.49 17.54
CA ILE A 32 4.82 2.33 17.74
C ILE A 32 5.64 1.10 18.15
N THR A 33 6.72 0.78 17.41
CA THR A 33 7.56 -0.39 17.74
C THR A 33 8.24 -0.23 19.10
N LYS A 34 8.67 0.99 19.48
CA LYS A 34 9.26 1.26 20.79
C LYS A 34 8.26 1.04 21.92
N VAL A 35 7.11 1.66 21.86
CA VAL A 35 6.10 1.61 22.92
C VAL A 35 5.55 0.19 23.08
N LEU A 36 5.29 -0.52 21.98
CA LEU A 36 4.81 -1.91 22.05
C LEU A 36 5.89 -2.91 22.49
N ALA A 37 7.18 -2.59 22.30
CA ALA A 37 8.27 -3.42 22.80
C ALA A 37 8.30 -3.49 24.33
N GLU A 38 7.85 -2.44 25.03
CA GLU A 38 7.76 -2.42 26.50
C GLU A 38 6.84 -3.52 27.05
N SER A 39 5.78 -3.86 26.29
CA SER A 39 4.84 -4.93 26.64
C SER A 39 5.15 -6.28 25.98
N GLY A 40 6.28 -6.37 25.27
CA GLY A 40 6.69 -7.59 24.52
C GLY A 40 5.95 -7.76 23.18
N GLY A 41 5.16 -6.78 22.74
CA GLY A 41 4.39 -6.82 21.49
C GLY A 41 5.19 -6.47 20.24
N ALA A 42 6.45 -6.05 20.37
CA ALA A 42 7.30 -5.70 19.24
C ALA A 42 8.78 -5.90 19.57
N THR A 43 9.61 -5.86 18.51
CA THR A 43 11.05 -5.54 18.63
C THR A 43 11.21 -4.10 18.21
N PHE A 44 11.80 -3.27 19.06
CA PHE A 44 12.05 -1.87 18.72
C PHE A 44 12.87 -1.76 17.44
N THR A 45 12.38 -1.02 16.48
CA THR A 45 13.03 -0.71 15.22
C THR A 45 13.23 0.79 15.13
N ALA A 46 14.49 1.22 15.25
CA ALA A 46 14.84 2.64 15.20
C ALA A 46 14.62 3.23 13.78
N TYR A 47 14.47 4.55 13.70
CA TYR A 47 14.25 5.28 12.46
C TYR A 47 15.23 4.88 11.35
N ASP A 48 16.54 4.86 11.65
CA ASP A 48 17.61 4.51 10.73
C ASP A 48 17.67 3.01 10.35
N GLN A 49 16.88 2.20 11.03
CA GLN A 49 16.69 0.79 10.72
C GLN A 49 15.45 0.54 9.85
N ILE A 50 14.50 1.50 9.80
CA ILE A 50 13.37 1.53 8.89
C ILE A 50 13.87 2.06 7.55
N ASP A 51 14.36 3.29 7.49
CA ASP A 51 15.00 3.92 6.33
C ASP A 51 16.46 3.48 6.23
N LYS A 52 16.71 2.38 5.51
CA LYS A 52 18.03 1.72 5.49
C LYS A 52 18.92 2.14 4.36
N ALA A 53 18.33 2.55 3.21
CA ALA A 53 19.10 2.86 2.02
C ALA A 53 20.00 4.11 2.25
N PRO A 54 21.22 4.12 1.70
CA PRO A 54 22.11 5.28 1.84
C PRO A 54 21.48 6.59 1.36
N GLU A 55 20.65 6.53 0.31
CA GLU A 55 19.95 7.69 -0.23
C GLU A 55 18.83 8.17 0.70
N GLU A 56 18.10 7.26 1.36
CA GLU A 56 17.09 7.59 2.37
C GLU A 56 17.72 8.32 3.54
N LYS A 57 18.84 7.81 4.05
CA LYS A 57 19.61 8.43 5.15
C LYS A 57 20.18 9.78 4.76
N ALA A 58 20.70 9.91 3.53
CA ALA A 58 21.30 11.16 3.06
C ALA A 58 20.28 12.27 2.85
N ARG A 59 19.06 11.92 2.44
CA ARG A 59 17.98 12.87 2.15
C ARG A 59 17.02 13.07 3.33
N GLY A 60 17.01 12.16 4.32
CA GLY A 60 16.06 12.15 5.42
C GLY A 60 14.62 11.86 5.00
N ILE A 61 14.42 11.15 3.88
CA ILE A 61 13.10 10.81 3.33
C ILE A 61 13.01 9.33 3.00
N THR A 62 11.87 8.73 3.22
CA THR A 62 11.57 7.35 2.81
C THR A 62 11.38 7.29 1.29
N ILE A 63 12.09 6.40 0.63
CA ILE A 63 12.03 6.16 -0.83
C ILE A 63 11.29 4.86 -1.13
N SER A 64 11.67 3.80 -0.44
CA SER A 64 11.09 2.47 -0.59
C SER A 64 10.16 2.14 0.57
N THR A 65 9.13 1.33 0.33
CA THR A 65 8.29 0.83 1.42
C THR A 65 9.12 -0.03 2.38
N ALA A 66 8.98 0.22 3.67
CA ALA A 66 9.58 -0.60 4.71
C ALA A 66 8.50 -1.40 5.46
N HIS A 67 8.84 -2.61 5.87
CA HIS A 67 7.92 -3.48 6.58
C HIS A 67 8.44 -3.73 7.99
N VAL A 68 7.60 -3.49 8.98
CA VAL A 68 7.86 -3.84 10.38
C VAL A 68 6.72 -4.70 10.93
N GLU A 69 7.03 -5.50 11.95
CA GLU A 69 6.11 -6.43 12.61
C GLU A 69 5.90 -5.98 14.05
N TYR A 70 4.65 -5.96 14.49
CA TYR A 70 4.30 -5.79 15.91
C TYR A 70 2.93 -6.39 16.21
N GLU A 71 2.60 -6.49 17.49
CA GLU A 71 1.30 -6.98 17.93
C GLU A 71 0.77 -6.19 19.11
N THR A 72 -0.56 -6.09 19.17
CA THR A 72 -1.32 -5.69 20.35
C THR A 72 -1.81 -6.94 21.09
N THR A 73 -2.58 -6.75 22.13
CA THR A 73 -3.27 -7.85 22.80
C THR A 73 -4.22 -8.59 21.85
N ASN A 74 -4.83 -7.86 20.88
CA ASN A 74 -5.91 -8.35 20.03
C ASN A 74 -5.45 -8.85 18.66
N ARG A 75 -4.44 -8.22 18.06
CA ARG A 75 -4.04 -8.45 16.67
C ARG A 75 -2.53 -8.49 16.48
N HIS A 76 -2.13 -9.20 15.42
CA HIS A 76 -0.79 -9.16 14.85
C HIS A 76 -0.81 -8.26 13.62
N TYR A 77 0.15 -7.33 13.53
CA TYR A 77 0.23 -6.34 12.46
C TYR A 77 1.49 -6.51 11.61
N ALA A 78 1.31 -6.51 10.30
CA ALA A 78 2.35 -6.14 9.35
C ALA A 78 2.17 -4.67 9.01
N HIS A 79 3.15 -3.84 9.32
CA HIS A 79 3.09 -2.41 9.07
C HIS A 79 3.96 -2.03 7.88
N VAL A 80 3.37 -1.31 6.93
CA VAL A 80 4.02 -0.79 5.74
C VAL A 80 4.26 0.70 5.93
N ASP A 81 5.51 1.11 6.08
CA ASP A 81 5.88 2.53 6.08
C ASP A 81 6.01 3.02 4.64
N CYS A 82 5.14 3.96 4.24
CA CYS A 82 5.07 4.46 2.88
C CYS A 82 5.84 5.76 2.69
N PRO A 83 6.50 5.94 1.51
CA PRO A 83 7.12 7.22 1.18
C PRO A 83 6.08 8.34 1.12
N GLY A 84 6.48 9.55 1.54
CA GLY A 84 5.62 10.74 1.50
C GLY A 84 5.86 11.66 0.31
N HIS A 85 7.01 11.52 -0.36
CA HIS A 85 7.41 12.43 -1.42
C HIS A 85 6.76 12.09 -2.76
N ALA A 86 6.34 13.11 -3.53
CA ALA A 86 5.64 12.97 -4.79
C ALA A 86 6.38 12.12 -5.84
N ASP A 87 7.72 12.13 -5.84
CA ASP A 87 8.53 11.33 -6.79
C ASP A 87 8.39 9.81 -6.55
N TYR A 88 7.96 9.40 -5.35
CA TYR A 88 7.87 7.99 -4.95
C TYR A 88 6.43 7.48 -4.81
N VAL A 89 5.46 8.18 -5.39
CA VAL A 89 4.04 7.80 -5.36
C VAL A 89 3.79 6.39 -5.87
N LYS A 90 4.59 5.91 -6.84
CA LYS A 90 4.53 4.50 -7.29
C LYS A 90 4.73 3.51 -6.14
N ASN A 91 5.70 3.76 -5.27
CA ASN A 91 5.96 2.91 -4.11
C ASN A 91 4.86 3.08 -3.05
N MET A 92 4.32 4.30 -2.90
CA MET A 92 3.16 4.55 -2.04
C MET A 92 1.93 3.76 -2.51
N ILE A 93 1.59 3.79 -3.81
CA ILE A 93 0.46 3.02 -4.37
C ILE A 93 0.64 1.52 -4.10
N THR A 94 1.85 1.00 -4.34
CA THR A 94 2.17 -0.42 -4.07
C THR A 94 1.99 -0.76 -2.60
N GLY A 95 2.47 0.09 -1.70
CA GLY A 95 2.31 -0.10 -0.25
C GLY A 95 0.84 -0.02 0.16
N ALA A 96 0.11 1.00 -0.30
CA ALA A 96 -1.31 1.17 0.04
C ALA A 96 -2.18 0.01 -0.45
N ALA A 97 -1.89 -0.57 -1.62
CA ALA A 97 -2.62 -1.73 -2.13
C ALA A 97 -2.50 -2.98 -1.24
N GLN A 98 -1.52 -3.02 -0.34
CA GLN A 98 -1.33 -4.11 0.62
C GLN A 98 -2.10 -3.92 1.92
N MET A 99 -2.62 -2.73 2.20
CA MET A 99 -3.20 -2.36 3.49
C MET A 99 -4.63 -2.84 3.64
N ASP A 100 -4.96 -3.34 4.82
CA ASP A 100 -6.33 -3.60 5.29
C ASP A 100 -6.90 -2.39 6.02
N GLY A 101 -6.07 -1.44 6.36
CA GLY A 101 -6.37 -0.14 6.93
C GLY A 101 -5.13 0.73 6.95
N ALA A 102 -5.28 2.04 7.12
CA ALA A 102 -4.13 2.94 7.15
C ALA A 102 -4.20 3.94 8.32
N ILE A 103 -3.03 4.41 8.74
CA ILE A 103 -2.87 5.54 9.66
C ILE A 103 -2.48 6.75 8.81
N LEU A 104 -3.37 7.72 8.71
CA LEU A 104 -3.07 9.00 8.09
C LEU A 104 -2.34 9.89 9.09
N VAL A 105 -1.10 10.25 8.77
CA VAL A 105 -0.26 11.12 9.62
C VAL A 105 -0.31 12.55 9.11
N VAL A 106 -0.80 13.46 9.94
CA VAL A 106 -0.88 14.90 9.65
C VAL A 106 -0.14 15.67 10.73
N SER A 107 0.73 16.59 10.33
CA SER A 107 1.38 17.50 11.28
C SER A 107 0.37 18.51 11.82
N ALA A 108 0.28 18.65 13.13
CA ALA A 108 -0.56 19.64 13.79
C ALA A 108 -0.11 21.09 13.49
N ALA A 109 1.18 21.28 13.22
CA ALA A 109 1.74 22.60 12.91
C ALA A 109 1.49 23.04 11.46
N ASP A 110 1.42 22.08 10.53
CA ASP A 110 1.35 22.35 9.08
C ASP A 110 -0.06 22.12 8.50
N GLY A 111 -0.89 21.31 9.18
CA GLY A 111 -2.19 20.87 8.66
C GLY A 111 -2.09 19.94 7.45
N PRO A 112 -3.21 19.69 6.74
CA PRO A 112 -3.22 18.89 5.52
C PRO A 112 -2.49 19.57 4.38
N MET A 113 -1.48 18.90 3.83
CA MET A 113 -0.60 19.37 2.76
C MET A 113 -0.94 18.66 1.42
N PRO A 114 -0.38 19.08 0.26
CA PRO A 114 -0.75 18.51 -1.04
C PRO A 114 -0.65 16.98 -1.13
N GLN A 115 0.44 16.37 -0.62
CA GLN A 115 0.56 14.90 -0.64
C GLN A 115 -0.41 14.22 0.34
N THR A 116 -0.87 14.91 1.40
CA THR A 116 -1.95 14.38 2.26
C THR A 116 -3.20 14.11 1.43
N ARG A 117 -3.61 15.07 0.59
CA ARG A 117 -4.76 14.94 -0.32
C ARG A 117 -4.55 13.81 -1.33
N GLU A 118 -3.39 13.77 -1.97
CA GLU A 118 -3.06 12.72 -2.94
C GLU A 118 -3.06 11.32 -2.30
N HIS A 119 -2.53 11.18 -1.09
CA HIS A 119 -2.48 9.90 -0.39
C HIS A 119 -3.87 9.40 0.04
N ILE A 120 -4.76 10.29 0.49
CA ILE A 120 -6.15 9.93 0.81
C ILE A 120 -6.86 9.45 -0.45
N LEU A 121 -6.74 10.20 -1.56
CA LEU A 121 -7.31 9.83 -2.85
C LEU A 121 -6.81 8.45 -3.32
N LEU A 122 -5.50 8.24 -3.28
CA LEU A 122 -4.90 6.97 -3.71
C LEU A 122 -5.31 5.81 -2.80
N ALA A 123 -5.35 6.01 -1.49
CA ALA A 123 -5.84 4.99 -0.54
C ALA A 123 -7.28 4.58 -0.87
N ARG A 124 -8.15 5.56 -1.19
CA ARG A 124 -9.52 5.28 -1.62
C ARG A 124 -9.56 4.48 -2.93
N GLN A 125 -8.74 4.85 -3.90
CA GLN A 125 -8.70 4.19 -5.22
C GLN A 125 -8.19 2.76 -5.15
N VAL A 126 -7.14 2.49 -4.37
CA VAL A 126 -6.63 1.12 -4.19
C VAL A 126 -7.49 0.27 -3.26
N GLY A 127 -8.52 0.88 -2.65
CA GLY A 127 -9.53 0.19 -1.86
C GLY A 127 -9.16 -0.04 -0.39
N VAL A 128 -8.35 0.84 0.21
CA VAL A 128 -8.15 0.84 1.67
C VAL A 128 -9.51 1.10 2.35
N PRO A 129 -10.02 0.15 3.17
CA PRO A 129 -11.40 0.23 3.62
C PRO A 129 -11.63 1.23 4.76
N ALA A 130 -10.63 1.49 5.58
CA ALA A 130 -10.74 2.37 6.74
C ALA A 130 -9.41 3.07 7.06
N LEU A 131 -9.54 4.28 7.61
CA LEU A 131 -8.41 5.12 8.05
C LEU A 131 -8.57 5.49 9.52
N VAL A 132 -7.45 5.60 10.24
CA VAL A 132 -7.35 6.26 11.54
C VAL A 132 -6.38 7.42 11.38
N VAL A 133 -6.61 8.55 12.02
CA VAL A 133 -5.74 9.72 11.90
C VAL A 133 -4.85 9.84 13.14
N PHE A 134 -3.57 10.07 12.90
CA PHE A 134 -2.64 10.52 13.94
C PHE A 134 -2.21 11.97 13.65
N MET A 135 -2.70 12.90 14.45
CA MET A 135 -2.27 14.30 14.40
C MET A 135 -0.97 14.42 15.19
N ASN A 136 0.12 14.41 14.45
CA ASN A 136 1.50 14.38 14.98
C ASN A 136 2.04 15.79 15.27
N LYS A 137 3.12 15.88 16.01
CA LYS A 137 3.83 17.12 16.37
C LYS A 137 2.97 18.10 17.19
N VAL A 138 2.07 17.63 18.02
CA VAL A 138 1.28 18.51 18.90
C VAL A 138 2.15 19.22 19.94
N ASP A 139 3.34 18.72 20.22
CA ASP A 139 4.37 19.37 21.04
C ASP A 139 4.91 20.70 20.48
N MET A 140 4.64 20.97 19.20
CA MET A 140 5.02 22.22 18.50
C MET A 140 3.91 23.27 18.48
N VAL A 141 2.72 22.96 19.02
CA VAL A 141 1.53 23.82 18.96
C VAL A 141 1.05 24.13 20.37
N ASP A 142 1.21 25.39 20.77
CA ASP A 142 0.80 25.85 22.11
C ASP A 142 -0.69 26.22 22.17
N ASP A 143 -1.33 26.51 21.03
CA ASP A 143 -2.71 26.96 20.96
C ASP A 143 -3.69 25.77 20.70
N PRO A 144 -4.55 25.43 21.67
CA PRO A 144 -5.54 24.37 21.49
C PRO A 144 -6.54 24.65 20.34
N GLU A 145 -6.88 25.93 20.09
CA GLU A 145 -7.84 26.28 19.03
C GLU A 145 -7.26 25.93 17.64
N LEU A 146 -5.96 26.03 17.47
CA LEU A 146 -5.31 25.62 16.23
C LEU A 146 -5.38 24.09 16.01
N LEU A 147 -5.25 23.29 17.08
CA LEU A 147 -5.42 21.84 17.01
C LEU A 147 -6.85 21.46 16.57
N ASP A 148 -7.85 22.16 17.08
CA ASP A 148 -9.25 21.89 16.72
C ASP A 148 -9.55 22.34 15.27
N LEU A 149 -8.93 23.42 14.81
CA LEU A 149 -9.04 23.88 13.41
C LEU A 149 -8.43 22.85 12.45
N VAL A 150 -7.23 22.36 12.75
CA VAL A 150 -6.57 21.32 11.92
C VAL A 150 -7.40 20.02 11.92
N GLU A 151 -7.98 19.65 13.07
CA GLU A 151 -8.87 18.48 13.15
C GLU A 151 -10.08 18.65 12.21
N LEU A 152 -10.73 19.80 12.25
CA LEU A 152 -11.89 20.11 11.38
C LEU A 152 -11.50 20.01 9.91
N GLU A 153 -10.38 20.62 9.50
CA GLU A 153 -9.89 20.58 8.13
C GLU A 153 -9.59 19.15 7.65
N VAL A 154 -9.02 18.31 8.53
CA VAL A 154 -8.77 16.89 8.21
C VAL A 154 -10.10 16.14 8.03
N ARG A 155 -11.11 16.36 8.87
CA ARG A 155 -12.42 15.72 8.77
C ARG A 155 -13.15 16.12 7.47
N GLU A 156 -13.15 17.40 7.13
CA GLU A 156 -13.71 17.90 5.88
C GLU A 156 -13.01 17.31 4.66
N LEU A 157 -11.68 17.23 4.72
CA LEU A 157 -10.88 16.63 3.65
C LEU A 157 -11.21 15.14 3.48
N LEU A 158 -11.27 14.35 4.54
CA LEU A 158 -11.63 12.94 4.49
C LEU A 158 -13.04 12.74 3.91
N SER A 159 -14.00 13.57 4.33
CA SER A 159 -15.38 13.54 3.82
C SER A 159 -15.45 13.84 2.32
N SER A 160 -14.62 14.76 1.82
CA SER A 160 -14.55 15.11 0.40
C SER A 160 -14.05 13.95 -0.48
N TYR A 161 -13.31 12.99 0.10
CA TYR A 161 -12.85 11.77 -0.56
C TYR A 161 -13.67 10.51 -0.18
N GLU A 162 -14.92 10.73 0.27
CA GLU A 162 -15.87 9.65 0.60
C GLU A 162 -15.43 8.71 1.74
N PHE A 163 -14.59 9.18 2.64
CA PHE A 163 -14.38 8.55 3.93
C PHE A 163 -15.32 9.16 4.96
N PRO A 164 -15.78 8.44 6.00
CA PRO A 164 -16.69 8.97 7.02
C PRO A 164 -15.93 9.90 7.99
N GLY A 165 -15.56 11.11 7.53
CA GLY A 165 -14.67 12.04 8.22
C GLY A 165 -15.11 12.39 9.65
N ASP A 166 -16.42 12.45 9.90
CA ASP A 166 -16.97 12.75 11.25
C ASP A 166 -16.76 11.59 12.23
N ASP A 167 -16.78 10.34 11.74
CA ASP A 167 -16.68 9.13 12.58
C ASP A 167 -15.25 8.60 12.73
N ILE A 168 -14.33 9.08 11.92
CA ILE A 168 -12.93 8.60 11.93
C ILE A 168 -12.23 9.01 13.22
N PRO A 169 -11.62 8.07 13.96
CA PRO A 169 -10.83 8.39 15.13
C PRO A 169 -9.62 9.28 14.77
N ILE A 170 -9.46 10.37 15.51
CA ILE A 170 -8.29 11.26 15.43
C ILE A 170 -7.59 11.26 16.78
N VAL A 171 -6.34 10.80 16.79
CA VAL A 171 -5.50 10.80 17.99
C VAL A 171 -4.47 11.91 17.87
N LYS A 172 -4.43 12.83 18.84
CA LYS A 172 -3.47 13.92 18.94
C LYS A 172 -2.26 13.45 19.75
N GLY A 173 -1.03 13.62 19.22
CA GLY A 173 0.18 13.16 19.91
C GLY A 173 1.47 13.64 19.27
N SER A 174 2.58 13.18 19.84
CA SER A 174 3.93 13.43 19.32
C SER A 174 4.74 12.14 19.28
N ALA A 175 5.06 11.69 18.08
CA ALA A 175 5.92 10.54 17.88
C ALA A 175 7.33 10.79 18.45
N LEU A 176 7.82 12.04 18.37
CA LEU A 176 9.12 12.42 18.91
C LEU A 176 9.13 12.31 20.45
N CYS A 177 8.10 12.83 21.13
CA CYS A 177 7.97 12.71 22.58
C CYS A 177 7.93 11.24 23.04
N ALA A 178 7.26 10.37 22.28
CA ALA A 178 7.25 8.93 22.55
C ALA A 178 8.65 8.30 22.37
N LEU A 179 9.41 8.71 21.33
CA LEU A 179 10.76 8.21 21.09
C LEU A 179 11.77 8.69 22.14
N GLU A 180 11.58 9.88 22.67
CA GLU A 180 12.49 10.51 23.65
C GLU A 180 12.04 10.31 25.11
N ASP A 181 10.96 9.57 25.37
CA ASP A 181 10.36 9.37 26.71
C ASP A 181 9.98 10.68 27.41
N LYS A 182 9.54 11.67 26.64
CA LYS A 182 9.11 12.97 27.08
C LYS A 182 7.59 13.08 27.03
N GLN A 183 6.99 13.91 27.90
CA GLN A 183 5.58 14.25 27.91
C GLN A 183 4.68 13.01 27.63
N PRO A 184 4.61 12.07 28.56
CA PRO A 184 4.00 10.75 28.32
C PRO A 184 2.57 10.82 27.79
N GLU A 185 1.79 11.82 28.17
CA GLU A 185 0.38 12.01 27.75
C GLU A 185 0.25 12.16 26.23
N ILE A 186 1.10 12.99 25.61
CA ILE A 186 1.11 13.19 24.15
C ILE A 186 2.10 12.27 23.44
N GLY A 187 3.03 11.64 24.17
CA GLY A 187 4.00 10.67 23.68
C GLY A 187 3.45 9.24 23.77
N ARG A 188 3.94 8.50 24.77
CA ARG A 188 3.65 7.08 24.97
C ARG A 188 2.16 6.76 25.04
N ASP A 189 1.37 7.51 25.82
CA ASP A 189 -0.04 7.22 26.03
C ASP A 189 -0.87 7.51 24.76
N ALA A 190 -0.49 8.52 23.99
CA ALA A 190 -1.08 8.79 22.68
C ALA A 190 -0.81 7.65 21.67
N ILE A 191 0.38 7.04 21.69
CA ILE A 191 0.68 5.85 20.84
C ILE A 191 -0.18 4.66 21.28
N LEU A 192 -0.31 4.39 22.57
CA LEU A 192 -1.18 3.32 23.07
C LEU A 192 -2.65 3.55 22.69
N LYS A 193 -3.13 4.81 22.80
CA LYS A 193 -4.47 5.19 22.36
C LYS A 193 -4.64 4.98 20.86
N LEU A 194 -3.66 5.39 20.04
CA LEU A 194 -3.70 5.15 18.60
C LEU A 194 -3.86 3.66 18.28
N MET A 195 -3.10 2.80 18.92
CA MET A 195 -3.18 1.36 18.68
C MET A 195 -4.51 0.76 19.15
N ALA A 196 -5.10 1.28 20.23
CA ALA A 196 -6.44 0.89 20.66
C ALA A 196 -7.52 1.30 19.65
N GLU A 197 -7.45 2.52 19.10
CA GLU A 197 -8.35 2.97 18.04
C GLU A 197 -8.18 2.15 16.75
N VAL A 198 -6.95 1.82 16.37
CA VAL A 198 -6.66 0.94 15.23
C VAL A 198 -7.27 -0.45 15.44
N ASP A 199 -7.10 -1.05 16.62
CA ASP A 199 -7.69 -2.36 16.97
C ASP A 199 -9.23 -2.35 16.85
N GLN A 200 -9.87 -1.24 17.25
CA GLN A 200 -11.30 -1.11 17.30
C GLN A 200 -11.93 -0.70 15.97
N TYR A 201 -11.36 0.30 15.30
CA TYR A 201 -11.95 0.95 14.14
C TYR A 201 -11.63 0.26 12.81
N ILE A 202 -10.41 -0.25 12.63
CA ILE A 202 -10.06 -0.96 11.41
C ILE A 202 -10.76 -2.33 11.41
N PRO A 203 -11.60 -2.63 10.40
CA PRO A 203 -12.32 -3.89 10.36
C PRO A 203 -11.38 -5.09 10.25
N GLN A 204 -11.79 -6.25 10.78
CA GLN A 204 -11.06 -7.49 10.54
C GLN A 204 -11.19 -7.84 9.05
N PRO A 205 -10.10 -7.93 8.29
CA PRO A 205 -10.18 -8.16 6.86
C PRO A 205 -10.68 -9.57 6.55
N GLU A 206 -11.52 -9.68 5.53
CA GLU A 206 -11.88 -10.96 4.94
C GLU A 206 -10.68 -11.52 4.16
N ARG A 207 -10.45 -12.83 4.32
CA ARG A 207 -9.34 -13.54 3.68
C ARG A 207 -9.88 -14.59 2.71
N PRO A 208 -9.88 -14.34 1.39
CA PRO A 208 -10.39 -15.28 0.39
C PRO A 208 -9.43 -16.46 0.20
N LYS A 209 -9.33 -17.35 1.20
CA LYS A 209 -8.44 -18.51 1.22
C LYS A 209 -8.90 -19.66 0.33
N ASP A 210 -10.18 -19.72 0.01
CA ASP A 210 -10.84 -20.71 -0.84
C ASP A 210 -10.65 -20.48 -2.35
N ARG A 211 -10.13 -19.29 -2.73
CA ARG A 211 -9.81 -18.97 -4.12
C ARG A 211 -8.45 -19.49 -4.53
N PRO A 212 -8.19 -19.65 -5.85
CA PRO A 212 -6.84 -19.99 -6.34
C PRO A 212 -5.79 -18.97 -5.89
N PHE A 213 -4.62 -19.47 -5.47
CA PHE A 213 -3.52 -18.63 -5.01
C PHE A 213 -3.11 -17.58 -6.03
N LEU A 214 -2.90 -16.36 -5.56
CA LEU A 214 -2.34 -15.24 -6.31
C LEU A 214 -1.62 -14.28 -5.38
N MET A 215 -0.39 -13.91 -5.75
CA MET A 215 0.45 -12.94 -5.06
C MET A 215 1.13 -12.01 -6.07
N PRO A 216 0.83 -10.71 -6.08
CA PRO A 216 1.59 -9.72 -6.83
C PRO A 216 3.04 -9.66 -6.35
N ILE A 217 3.99 -9.60 -7.27
CA ILE A 217 5.43 -9.52 -6.95
C ILE A 217 5.81 -8.05 -6.77
N GLU A 218 6.36 -7.73 -5.60
CA GLU A 218 6.81 -6.40 -5.21
C GLU A 218 8.30 -6.21 -5.39
N ASP A 219 9.07 -7.16 -4.85
CA ASP A 219 10.52 -7.15 -4.93
C ASP A 219 11.08 -8.53 -5.27
N VAL A 220 12.27 -8.53 -5.87
CA VAL A 220 12.98 -9.73 -6.27
C VAL A 220 14.40 -9.69 -5.75
N PHE A 221 14.75 -10.67 -4.94
CA PHE A 221 16.07 -10.81 -4.32
C PHE A 221 16.78 -12.10 -4.77
N SER A 222 18.09 -12.06 -4.87
CA SER A 222 18.94 -13.24 -4.98
C SER A 222 19.58 -13.55 -3.64
N ILE A 223 19.41 -14.77 -3.17
CA ILE A 223 20.08 -15.26 -1.95
C ILE A 223 21.15 -16.25 -2.37
N SER A 224 22.43 -15.93 -2.10
CA SER A 224 23.56 -16.81 -2.41
C SER A 224 23.35 -18.21 -1.84
N GLY A 225 23.45 -19.23 -2.70
CA GLY A 225 23.27 -20.64 -2.33
C GLY A 225 21.83 -21.09 -2.11
N ARG A 226 20.83 -20.19 -2.21
CA ARG A 226 19.40 -20.55 -2.04
C ARG A 226 18.56 -20.34 -3.28
N GLY A 227 18.84 -19.30 -4.09
CA GLY A 227 18.10 -18.98 -5.29
C GLY A 227 17.38 -17.62 -5.25
N THR A 228 16.37 -17.46 -6.07
CA THR A 228 15.57 -16.24 -6.17
C THR A 228 14.41 -16.26 -5.18
N VAL A 229 14.26 -15.18 -4.44
CA VAL A 229 13.13 -14.92 -3.55
C VAL A 229 12.32 -13.77 -4.13
N VAL A 230 11.01 -13.96 -4.24
CA VAL A 230 10.05 -12.91 -4.57
C VAL A 230 9.23 -12.56 -3.34
N THR A 231 8.98 -11.30 -3.11
CA THR A 231 8.15 -10.82 -1.99
C THR A 231 6.85 -10.23 -2.50
N GLY A 232 5.83 -10.29 -1.67
CA GLY A 232 4.53 -9.71 -1.93
C GLY A 232 3.50 -10.09 -0.88
N ARG A 233 2.36 -9.39 -0.91
CA ARG A 233 1.18 -9.78 -0.15
C ARG A 233 0.38 -10.82 -0.93
N VAL A 234 0.02 -11.91 -0.29
CA VAL A 234 -0.92 -12.89 -0.87
C VAL A 234 -2.29 -12.23 -1.00
N GLU A 235 -2.72 -11.99 -2.24
CA GLU A 235 -4.02 -11.35 -2.55
C GLU A 235 -5.17 -12.31 -2.25
N ARG A 236 -5.03 -13.58 -2.65
CA ARG A 236 -6.02 -14.64 -2.46
C ARG A 236 -5.39 -16.02 -2.41
N GLY A 237 -6.12 -16.97 -1.85
CA GLY A 237 -5.74 -18.39 -1.81
C GLY A 237 -4.66 -18.72 -0.80
N ILE A 238 -4.08 -19.89 -0.96
CA ILE A 238 -3.02 -20.44 -0.12
C ILE A 238 -1.97 -21.05 -1.04
N VAL A 239 -0.69 -20.86 -0.71
CA VAL A 239 0.44 -21.57 -1.32
C VAL A 239 1.21 -22.34 -0.27
N LYS A 240 1.56 -23.59 -0.56
CA LYS A 240 2.37 -24.44 0.31
C LYS A 240 3.77 -24.63 -0.24
N VAL A 241 4.71 -24.90 0.66
CA VAL A 241 6.05 -25.32 0.25
C VAL A 241 5.95 -26.63 -0.54
N GLY A 242 6.60 -26.68 -1.72
CA GLY A 242 6.55 -27.81 -2.65
C GLY A 242 5.52 -27.65 -3.79
N GLU A 243 4.61 -26.66 -3.74
CA GLU A 243 3.64 -26.45 -4.79
C GLU A 243 4.24 -25.81 -6.06
N GLU A 244 3.72 -26.22 -7.21
CA GLU A 244 3.98 -25.61 -8.52
C GLU A 244 3.15 -24.33 -8.65
N VAL A 245 3.80 -23.28 -9.16
CA VAL A 245 3.21 -21.96 -9.42
C VAL A 245 3.65 -21.43 -10.78
N GLU A 246 2.94 -20.44 -11.29
CA GLU A 246 3.30 -19.71 -12.51
C GLU A 246 3.65 -18.27 -12.19
N ILE A 247 4.66 -17.74 -12.89
CA ILE A 247 5.00 -16.32 -12.92
C ILE A 247 4.35 -15.75 -14.18
N VAL A 248 3.38 -14.83 -14.01
CA VAL A 248 2.49 -14.36 -15.08
C VAL A 248 2.57 -12.83 -15.23
N GLY A 249 2.54 -12.35 -16.46
CA GLY A 249 2.54 -10.92 -16.80
C GLY A 249 3.91 -10.41 -17.25
N LEU A 250 3.93 -9.30 -17.98
CA LEU A 250 5.09 -8.58 -18.55
C LEU A 250 5.96 -9.42 -19.51
N LYS A 251 6.26 -10.63 -19.14
CA LYS A 251 7.08 -11.62 -19.90
C LYS A 251 6.28 -12.89 -20.18
N ALA A 252 6.87 -13.80 -20.93
CA ALA A 252 6.30 -15.13 -21.14
C ALA A 252 6.08 -15.83 -19.79
N THR A 253 4.93 -16.48 -19.64
CA THR A 253 4.59 -17.24 -18.43
C THR A 253 5.57 -18.39 -18.19
N VAL A 254 6.11 -18.48 -16.99
CA VAL A 254 7.07 -19.50 -16.57
C VAL A 254 6.55 -20.25 -15.36
N LYS A 255 6.69 -21.58 -15.39
CA LYS A 255 6.39 -22.44 -14.25
C LYS A 255 7.60 -22.61 -13.34
N THR A 256 7.35 -22.62 -12.05
CA THR A 256 8.36 -22.87 -11.03
C THR A 256 7.75 -23.54 -9.79
N THR A 257 8.57 -23.91 -8.82
CA THR A 257 8.11 -24.52 -7.57
C THR A 257 8.53 -23.66 -6.39
N VAL A 258 7.61 -23.43 -5.46
CA VAL A 258 7.89 -22.76 -4.19
C VAL A 258 8.63 -23.73 -3.28
N THR A 259 9.90 -23.44 -2.93
CA THR A 259 10.73 -24.30 -2.09
C THR A 259 10.85 -23.82 -0.65
N GLY A 260 10.33 -22.64 -0.35
CA GLY A 260 10.29 -22.09 1.00
C GLY A 260 9.38 -20.87 1.04
N VAL A 261 8.75 -20.65 2.18
CA VAL A 261 7.92 -19.48 2.48
C VAL A 261 8.41 -18.89 3.79
N GLU A 262 8.62 -17.58 3.81
CA GLU A 262 9.08 -16.84 4.99
C GLU A 262 8.21 -15.59 5.18
N MET A 263 7.96 -15.21 6.43
CA MET A 263 7.36 -13.94 6.83
C MET A 263 8.13 -13.39 8.02
N PHE A 264 8.58 -12.13 7.96
CA PHE A 264 9.41 -11.50 9.00
C PHE A 264 10.61 -12.37 9.45
N ARG A 265 11.30 -12.98 8.49
CA ARG A 265 12.45 -13.90 8.70
C ARG A 265 12.12 -15.19 9.47
N LYS A 266 10.84 -15.49 9.72
CA LYS A 266 10.35 -16.75 10.30
C LYS A 266 9.87 -17.67 9.17
N LEU A 267 10.06 -18.98 9.33
CA LEU A 267 9.62 -19.98 8.33
C LEU A 267 8.13 -20.26 8.47
N LEU A 268 7.47 -20.44 7.33
CA LEU A 268 6.09 -20.93 7.25
C LEU A 268 6.01 -22.19 6.39
N ASP A 269 5.06 -23.06 6.71
CA ASP A 269 4.71 -24.22 5.87
C ASP A 269 3.85 -23.79 4.68
N SER A 270 3.08 -22.69 4.83
CA SER A 270 2.21 -22.11 3.81
C SER A 270 2.06 -20.60 3.98
N GLY A 271 1.90 -19.89 2.85
CA GLY A 271 1.43 -18.49 2.81
C GLY A 271 -0.05 -18.46 2.50
N GLU A 272 -0.81 -17.64 3.21
CA GLU A 272 -2.26 -17.51 3.09
C GLU A 272 -2.66 -16.09 2.69
N ALA A 273 -3.87 -15.94 2.12
CA ALA A 273 -4.43 -14.63 1.79
C ALA A 273 -4.26 -13.64 2.95
N GLY A 274 -3.65 -12.50 2.65
CA GLY A 274 -3.31 -11.44 3.60
C GLY A 274 -1.89 -11.49 4.17
N ASP A 275 -1.16 -12.60 4.05
CA ASP A 275 0.23 -12.68 4.51
C ASP A 275 1.18 -11.90 3.58
N ASN A 276 2.12 -11.15 4.15
CA ASN A 276 3.26 -10.59 3.42
C ASN A 276 4.41 -11.57 3.47
N ILE A 277 4.65 -12.28 2.37
CA ILE A 277 5.61 -13.39 2.34
C ILE A 277 6.76 -13.15 1.37
N GLY A 278 7.88 -13.80 1.66
CA GLY A 278 8.93 -14.10 0.70
C GLY A 278 8.82 -15.56 0.27
N ALA A 279 8.63 -15.79 -1.03
CA ALA A 279 8.57 -17.11 -1.63
C ALA A 279 9.89 -17.43 -2.35
N LEU A 280 10.55 -18.51 -1.94
CA LEU A 280 11.77 -19.01 -2.58
C LEU A 280 11.40 -19.88 -3.78
N LEU A 281 11.92 -19.55 -4.96
CA LEU A 281 11.59 -20.18 -6.23
C LEU A 281 12.72 -21.08 -6.72
N ARG A 282 12.36 -22.29 -7.19
CA ARG A 282 13.32 -23.28 -7.71
C ARG A 282 13.73 -22.93 -9.14
N GLY A 283 15.06 -22.91 -9.40
CA GLY A 283 15.60 -22.79 -10.76
C GLY A 283 15.28 -21.48 -11.49
N THR A 284 14.71 -20.52 -10.79
CA THR A 284 14.36 -19.21 -11.34
C THR A 284 15.53 -18.25 -11.08
N LYS A 285 16.01 -17.58 -12.11
CA LYS A 285 17.03 -16.54 -11.96
C LYS A 285 16.37 -15.21 -11.67
N ARG A 286 17.13 -14.26 -11.10
CA ARG A 286 16.61 -12.93 -10.77
C ARG A 286 16.15 -12.15 -12.02
N GLU A 287 16.85 -12.31 -13.14
CA GLU A 287 16.52 -11.68 -14.43
C GLU A 287 15.25 -12.24 -15.08
N ASP A 288 14.79 -13.43 -14.68
CA ASP A 288 13.58 -14.05 -15.22
C ASP A 288 12.31 -13.47 -14.61
N VAL A 289 12.43 -12.81 -13.46
CA VAL A 289 11.31 -12.28 -12.67
C VAL A 289 11.48 -10.79 -12.44
N GLU A 290 10.39 -10.04 -12.49
CA GLU A 290 10.40 -8.62 -12.19
C GLU A 290 9.15 -8.18 -11.41
N ARG A 291 9.26 -7.05 -10.75
CA ARG A 291 8.15 -6.37 -10.09
C ARG A 291 7.02 -6.13 -11.09
N GLY A 292 5.78 -6.40 -10.68
CA GLY A 292 4.59 -6.23 -11.51
C GLY A 292 4.06 -7.50 -12.12
N GLN A 293 4.87 -8.58 -12.17
CA GLN A 293 4.35 -9.91 -12.42
C GLN A 293 3.58 -10.43 -11.21
N VAL A 294 2.81 -11.49 -11.39
CA VAL A 294 2.16 -12.19 -10.28
C VAL A 294 2.65 -13.62 -10.19
N LEU A 295 2.75 -14.13 -8.96
CA LEU A 295 2.90 -15.55 -8.69
C LEU A 295 1.51 -16.12 -8.45
N ALA A 296 1.11 -17.14 -9.22
CA ALA A 296 -0.24 -17.65 -9.21
C ALA A 296 -0.30 -19.19 -9.30
N LYS A 297 -1.42 -19.77 -8.89
CA LYS A 297 -1.69 -21.18 -9.15
C LYS A 297 -1.77 -21.41 -10.66
N PRO A 298 -1.15 -22.47 -11.21
CA PRO A 298 -1.09 -22.69 -12.65
C PRO A 298 -2.46 -22.65 -13.35
N GLY A 299 -2.55 -21.90 -14.46
CA GLY A 299 -3.72 -21.79 -15.28
C GLY A 299 -4.89 -20.99 -14.70
N THR A 300 -4.70 -20.24 -13.60
CA THR A 300 -5.79 -19.52 -12.93
C THR A 300 -5.87 -18.04 -13.25
N ILE A 301 -4.86 -17.49 -13.89
CA ILE A 301 -4.82 -16.11 -14.41
C ILE A 301 -3.99 -16.07 -15.67
N THR A 302 -4.34 -15.19 -16.60
CA THR A 302 -3.64 -15.02 -17.87
C THR A 302 -3.20 -13.57 -18.08
N PRO A 303 -2.13 -13.33 -18.83
CA PRO A 303 -1.68 -11.98 -19.17
C PRO A 303 -2.50 -11.43 -20.35
N HIS A 304 -2.89 -10.16 -20.29
CA HIS A 304 -3.70 -9.49 -21.29
C HIS A 304 -3.17 -8.10 -21.60
N THR A 305 -3.39 -7.65 -22.85
CA THR A 305 -2.99 -6.32 -23.32
C THR A 305 -4.18 -5.41 -23.60
N THR A 306 -5.36 -5.96 -23.89
CA THR A 306 -6.51 -5.17 -24.32
C THR A 306 -7.75 -5.48 -23.47
N PHE A 307 -8.39 -4.45 -22.93
CA PHE A 307 -9.56 -4.59 -22.06
C PHE A 307 -10.50 -3.39 -22.21
N LYS A 308 -11.76 -3.57 -21.82
CA LYS A 308 -12.70 -2.48 -21.58
C LYS A 308 -12.61 -2.02 -20.13
N ALA A 309 -12.62 -0.73 -19.94
CA ALA A 309 -12.54 -0.08 -18.65
C ALA A 309 -13.75 0.82 -18.40
N GLU A 310 -14.21 0.82 -17.15
CA GLU A 310 -15.04 1.89 -16.61
C GLU A 310 -14.14 2.74 -15.73
N ALA A 311 -14.07 4.04 -16.00
CA ALA A 311 -13.16 4.95 -15.31
C ALA A 311 -13.81 6.29 -14.98
N TYR A 312 -13.40 6.86 -13.86
CA TYR A 312 -13.67 8.24 -13.48
C TYR A 312 -12.44 9.10 -13.68
N ILE A 313 -12.61 10.26 -14.32
CA ILE A 313 -11.52 11.20 -14.60
C ILE A 313 -11.60 12.34 -13.59
N LEU A 314 -10.56 12.49 -12.79
CA LEU A 314 -10.50 13.47 -11.71
C LEU A 314 -10.58 14.90 -12.23
N THR A 315 -11.34 15.72 -11.51
CA THR A 315 -11.41 17.18 -11.75
C THR A 315 -10.11 17.89 -11.35
N LYS A 316 -9.98 19.14 -11.73
CA LYS A 316 -8.85 19.99 -11.32
C LYS A 316 -8.81 20.18 -9.79
N GLU A 317 -9.96 20.32 -9.17
CA GLU A 317 -10.15 20.51 -7.73
C GLU A 317 -9.70 19.26 -6.95
N GLU A 318 -9.88 18.07 -7.53
CA GLU A 318 -9.41 16.80 -7.02
C GLU A 318 -7.92 16.53 -7.32
N GLY A 319 -7.21 17.49 -7.89
CA GLY A 319 -5.80 17.37 -8.27
C GLY A 319 -5.55 16.70 -9.63
N GLY A 320 -6.62 16.43 -10.38
CA GLY A 320 -6.58 15.78 -11.69
C GLY A 320 -6.26 16.73 -12.85
N ARG A 321 -6.86 16.46 -14.02
CA ARG A 321 -6.69 17.24 -15.24
C ARG A 321 -7.53 18.51 -15.21
N HIS A 322 -7.13 19.49 -16.01
CA HIS A 322 -7.90 20.71 -16.30
C HIS A 322 -8.29 20.81 -17.79
N THR A 323 -7.86 19.84 -18.61
CA THR A 323 -8.14 19.79 -20.04
C THR A 323 -8.73 18.43 -20.41
N PRO A 324 -9.60 18.36 -21.43
CA PRO A 324 -10.11 17.10 -21.95
C PRO A 324 -8.99 16.24 -22.57
N PHE A 325 -9.28 14.95 -22.75
CA PHE A 325 -8.47 14.09 -23.60
C PHE A 325 -9.32 13.44 -24.70
N PHE A 326 -8.65 12.95 -25.72
CA PHE A 326 -9.24 12.40 -26.93
C PHE A 326 -8.78 10.95 -27.13
N THR A 327 -9.37 10.26 -28.09
CA THR A 327 -8.85 8.97 -28.58
C THR A 327 -7.35 9.06 -28.89
N ASN A 328 -6.60 7.98 -28.63
CA ASN A 328 -5.14 7.86 -28.67
C ASN A 328 -4.41 8.57 -27.50
N TYR A 329 -5.10 8.99 -26.46
CA TYR A 329 -4.47 9.41 -25.20
C TYR A 329 -3.62 8.28 -24.62
N ARG A 330 -2.41 8.58 -24.14
CA ARG A 330 -1.43 7.59 -23.71
C ARG A 330 -0.90 7.86 -22.30
N PRO A 331 -1.72 7.65 -21.25
CA PRO A 331 -1.29 7.74 -19.86
C PRO A 331 -0.60 6.45 -19.39
N GLN A 332 -0.15 6.46 -18.14
CA GLN A 332 0.29 5.28 -17.40
C GLN A 332 -0.88 4.68 -16.62
N PHE A 333 -1.07 3.39 -16.75
CA PHE A 333 -2.04 2.59 -16.00
C PHE A 333 -1.32 1.83 -14.90
N TYR A 334 -1.70 2.07 -13.66
CA TYR A 334 -1.11 1.43 -12.48
C TYR A 334 -1.97 0.26 -12.04
N PHE A 335 -1.42 -0.93 -12.15
CA PHE A 335 -2.04 -2.19 -11.71
C PHE A 335 -1.21 -2.81 -10.59
N ARG A 336 -1.83 -3.16 -9.46
CA ARG A 336 -1.13 -3.82 -8.35
C ARG A 336 0.23 -3.16 -8.04
N THR A 337 1.34 -3.81 -8.47
CA THR A 337 2.72 -3.38 -8.15
C THR A 337 3.47 -2.75 -9.33
N THR A 338 2.80 -2.52 -10.46
CA THR A 338 3.44 -1.98 -11.68
C THR A 338 2.60 -0.94 -12.38
N ASP A 339 3.25 -0.22 -13.29
CA ASP A 339 2.64 0.70 -14.24
C ASP A 339 3.01 0.32 -15.67
N VAL A 340 2.04 0.47 -16.56
CA VAL A 340 2.21 0.23 -18.00
C VAL A 340 1.55 1.35 -18.77
N THR A 341 2.24 1.85 -19.80
CA THR A 341 1.63 2.81 -20.73
C THR A 341 0.55 2.11 -21.54
N GLY A 342 -0.63 2.72 -21.63
CA GLY A 342 -1.73 2.24 -22.44
C GLY A 342 -2.29 3.31 -23.35
N MET A 343 -2.80 2.92 -24.51
CA MET A 343 -3.52 3.78 -25.42
C MET A 343 -5.02 3.65 -25.20
N VAL A 344 -5.66 4.79 -25.02
CA VAL A 344 -7.12 4.88 -24.81
C VAL A 344 -7.81 5.04 -26.17
N LYS A 345 -8.86 4.25 -26.38
CA LYS A 345 -9.79 4.37 -27.49
C LYS A 345 -11.19 4.62 -26.93
N LEU A 346 -11.76 5.77 -27.30
CA LEU A 346 -13.09 6.15 -26.90
C LEU A 346 -14.15 5.44 -27.75
N PRO A 347 -15.36 5.19 -27.20
CA PRO A 347 -16.44 4.59 -27.96
C PRO A 347 -16.93 5.50 -29.08
N GLU A 348 -17.55 4.90 -30.10
CA GLU A 348 -18.15 5.65 -31.19
C GLU A 348 -19.14 6.70 -30.68
N GLY A 349 -19.03 7.92 -31.20
CA GLY A 349 -19.85 9.06 -30.80
C GLY A 349 -19.30 9.87 -29.61
N THR A 350 -18.22 9.42 -28.96
CA THR A 350 -17.54 10.19 -27.92
C THR A 350 -16.28 10.81 -28.49
N GLU A 351 -16.32 12.12 -28.72
CA GLU A 351 -15.16 12.85 -29.27
C GLU A 351 -14.09 13.12 -28.21
N MET A 352 -14.48 13.46 -26.99
CA MET A 352 -13.58 13.77 -25.89
C MET A 352 -14.16 13.37 -24.54
N VAL A 353 -13.30 13.32 -23.53
CA VAL A 353 -13.64 13.09 -22.12
C VAL A 353 -13.17 14.29 -21.31
N MET A 354 -14.08 14.86 -20.52
CA MET A 354 -13.81 15.98 -19.63
C MET A 354 -13.37 15.53 -18.26
N PRO A 355 -12.57 16.32 -17.53
CA PRO A 355 -12.41 16.14 -16.09
C PRO A 355 -13.76 16.13 -15.37
N GLY A 356 -14.00 15.15 -14.50
CA GLY A 356 -15.28 14.91 -13.84
C GLY A 356 -16.18 13.87 -14.51
N ASP A 357 -15.82 13.40 -15.71
CA ASP A 357 -16.62 12.41 -16.43
C ASP A 357 -16.37 10.98 -15.94
N ASN A 358 -17.44 10.19 -15.95
CA ASN A 358 -17.36 8.74 -15.99
C ASN A 358 -17.33 8.27 -17.44
N VAL A 359 -16.38 7.42 -17.80
CA VAL A 359 -16.18 6.98 -19.18
C VAL A 359 -15.99 5.48 -19.27
N SER A 360 -16.69 4.87 -20.24
CA SER A 360 -16.39 3.52 -20.71
C SER A 360 -15.40 3.65 -21.87
N MET A 361 -14.27 2.96 -21.80
CA MET A 361 -13.21 3.08 -22.81
C MET A 361 -12.52 1.74 -23.06
N GLU A 362 -11.97 1.57 -24.25
CA GLU A 362 -11.06 0.47 -24.56
C GLU A 362 -9.62 0.93 -24.31
N VAL A 363 -8.83 0.07 -23.66
CA VAL A 363 -7.42 0.35 -23.35
C VAL A 363 -6.55 -0.74 -23.96
N GLU A 364 -5.51 -0.33 -24.70
CA GLU A 364 -4.50 -1.21 -25.24
C GLU A 364 -3.14 -0.90 -24.57
N LEU A 365 -2.64 -1.85 -23.77
CA LEU A 365 -1.36 -1.72 -23.07
C LEU A 365 -0.19 -2.10 -23.95
N ILE A 366 0.96 -1.46 -23.74
CA ILE A 366 2.22 -1.78 -24.46
C ILE A 366 2.86 -3.09 -23.98
N ALA A 367 2.46 -3.62 -22.83
CA ALA A 367 2.95 -4.88 -22.27
C ALA A 367 1.80 -5.66 -21.62
N PRO A 368 1.84 -7.01 -21.63
CA PRO A 368 0.79 -7.81 -21.06
C PRO A 368 0.82 -7.77 -19.54
N ILE A 369 -0.34 -7.61 -18.91
CA ILE A 369 -0.52 -7.61 -17.45
C ILE A 369 -1.40 -8.80 -17.06
N ALA A 370 -1.04 -9.50 -15.99
CA ALA A 370 -1.90 -10.50 -15.36
C ALA A 370 -3.14 -9.79 -14.79
N MET A 371 -4.31 -10.02 -15.40
CA MET A 371 -5.54 -9.35 -14.99
C MET A 371 -6.75 -10.27 -15.01
N ASP A 372 -7.69 -9.93 -14.14
CA ASP A 372 -9.04 -10.47 -14.08
C ASP A 372 -10.04 -9.33 -14.24
N GLU A 373 -11.28 -9.62 -14.62
CA GLU A 373 -12.38 -8.66 -14.54
C GLU A 373 -12.56 -8.19 -13.09
N GLY A 374 -12.87 -6.92 -12.92
CA GLY A 374 -12.96 -6.27 -11.61
C GLY A 374 -11.62 -5.76 -11.04
N LEU A 375 -10.49 -5.99 -11.73
CA LEU A 375 -9.20 -5.43 -11.31
C LEU A 375 -9.22 -3.90 -11.38
N ARG A 376 -8.92 -3.24 -10.26
CA ARG A 376 -8.82 -1.78 -10.18
C ARG A 376 -7.49 -1.28 -10.69
N PHE A 377 -7.49 -0.08 -11.23
CA PHE A 377 -6.29 0.62 -11.67
C PHE A 377 -6.40 2.13 -11.45
N ALA A 378 -5.25 2.78 -11.32
CA ALA A 378 -5.14 4.23 -11.37
C ALA A 378 -4.57 4.68 -12.72
N ILE A 379 -4.99 5.87 -13.18
CA ILE A 379 -4.49 6.52 -14.39
C ILE A 379 -3.61 7.68 -13.97
N ARG A 380 -2.38 7.75 -14.47
CA ARG A 380 -1.43 8.82 -14.13
C ARG A 380 -0.82 9.45 -15.38
N GLU A 381 -0.59 10.75 -15.29
CA GLU A 381 0.07 11.56 -16.32
C GLU A 381 0.94 12.64 -15.66
N GLY A 382 2.17 12.80 -16.12
CA GLY A 382 3.07 13.86 -15.63
C GLY A 382 3.28 13.86 -14.11
N GLY A 383 3.31 12.68 -13.49
CA GLY A 383 3.48 12.53 -12.04
C GLY A 383 2.21 12.75 -11.21
N ARG A 384 1.05 12.97 -11.83
CA ARG A 384 -0.24 13.19 -11.15
C ARG A 384 -1.20 12.05 -11.43
N THR A 385 -2.04 11.71 -10.44
CA THR A 385 -3.20 10.85 -10.66
C THR A 385 -4.30 11.66 -11.34
N VAL A 386 -4.74 11.17 -12.49
CA VAL A 386 -5.74 11.88 -13.32
C VAL A 386 -7.04 11.11 -13.45
N GLY A 387 -7.09 9.88 -12.95
CA GLY A 387 -8.29 9.06 -12.94
C GLY A 387 -8.08 7.73 -12.27
N ALA A 388 -9.17 7.01 -12.08
CA ALA A 388 -9.19 5.65 -11.59
C ALA A 388 -10.30 4.86 -12.28
N GLY A 389 -10.12 3.55 -12.35
CA GLY A 389 -11.10 2.71 -13.02
C GLY A 389 -10.98 1.23 -12.63
N VAL A 390 -11.83 0.46 -13.28
CA VAL A 390 -11.90 -0.98 -13.13
C VAL A 390 -11.93 -1.66 -14.50
N VAL A 391 -11.31 -2.82 -14.60
CA VAL A 391 -11.39 -3.69 -15.79
C VAL A 391 -12.80 -4.26 -15.84
N ALA A 392 -13.60 -3.79 -16.79
CA ALA A 392 -14.99 -4.23 -16.96
C ALA A 392 -15.08 -5.56 -17.73
N SER A 393 -14.27 -5.72 -18.77
CA SER A 393 -14.13 -6.98 -19.50
C SER A 393 -12.80 -7.08 -20.23
N ILE A 394 -12.32 -8.28 -20.42
CA ILE A 394 -11.06 -8.58 -21.13
C ILE A 394 -11.36 -8.82 -22.62
N ILE A 395 -10.54 -8.23 -23.51
CA ILE A 395 -10.68 -8.39 -24.95
C ILE A 395 -9.59 -9.32 -25.50
N LYS A 396 -8.30 -9.10 -25.12
CA LYS A 396 -7.16 -9.87 -25.62
C LYS A 396 -6.02 -9.93 -24.61
#